data_a50f571660f667cd355587b2e6864bfb
#
_entry.id   a50f571660f667cd355587b2e6864bfb
#
_cell.length_a   1.000
_cell.length_b   1.000
_cell.length_c   1.000
_cell.angle_alpha   90.00
_cell.angle_beta   90.00
_cell.angle_gamma   90.00
#
_symmetry.space_group_name_H-M   'P 1'
#
loop_
_entity.id
_entity.type
_entity.pdbx_description
1 polymer ?
#
loop_
_entity_poly.entity_id
_entity_poly.type
_entity_poly.pdbx_seq_one_letter_code
_entity_poly.pdbx_strand_id
1 'polypeptide(L)'
;LRGQILEILHEPGRGSPLASIKLENGQVYYSVVPEGVAEGQTMEIGGKASVDIGNVLPLGSITEGTMVCNIELSPSDGGKIARSSGAYATVIAHTPDGTMIKLPSGKTRYLNSLCRATVGVLSASGRTEKPWMKAGNKAHWMRAKGHKYHMTRGVAMVAAAHPYGSSKRGGRKVTTVARGAPPGQKVGLIAARSTGRGRKKRRT
;
A
#
# COMPACT_ATOMS: atom_id res chain seq x y z
N LEU A 1 6.62 -3.92 -25.41
CA LEU A 1 7.40 -5.05 -24.87
C LEU A 1 6.46 -6.13 -24.40
N ARG A 2 6.80 -7.37 -24.66
CA ARG A 2 6.12 -8.55 -24.11
C ARG A 2 7.02 -9.22 -23.08
N GLY A 3 6.41 -9.83 -22.09
CA GLY A 3 7.10 -10.61 -21.07
C GLY A 3 6.30 -11.85 -20.73
N GLN A 4 6.98 -12.91 -20.32
CA GLN A 4 6.38 -14.13 -19.83
C GLN A 4 6.63 -14.26 -18.33
N ILE A 5 5.59 -14.60 -17.59
CA ILE A 5 5.68 -14.89 -16.16
C ILE A 5 6.31 -16.27 -16.00
N LEU A 6 7.50 -16.31 -15.41
CA LEU A 6 8.24 -17.55 -15.18
C LEU A 6 7.75 -18.27 -13.93
N GLU A 7 7.65 -17.50 -12.83
CA GLU A 7 7.43 -18.05 -11.50
C GLU A 7 6.73 -17.03 -10.60
N ILE A 8 5.88 -17.49 -9.68
CA ILE A 8 5.24 -16.66 -8.66
C ILE A 8 5.87 -16.95 -7.30
N LEU A 9 6.55 -15.95 -6.73
CA LEU A 9 7.35 -16.03 -5.53
C LEU A 9 6.61 -15.49 -4.29
N HIS A 10 6.83 -16.14 -3.15
CA HIS A 10 6.31 -15.66 -1.88
C HIS A 10 7.12 -14.45 -1.37
N GLU A 11 6.43 -13.34 -1.08
CA GLU A 11 7.01 -12.10 -0.52
C GLU A 11 6.44 -11.80 0.88
N PRO A 12 7.13 -12.18 1.95
CA PRO A 12 6.64 -11.97 3.32
C PRO A 12 6.51 -10.49 3.71
N GLY A 13 7.34 -9.63 3.17
CA GLY A 13 7.41 -8.22 3.52
C GLY A 13 6.15 -7.44 3.12
N ARG A 14 5.65 -7.64 1.93
CA ARG A 14 4.41 -6.99 1.42
C ARG A 14 3.17 -7.79 1.73
N GLY A 15 3.27 -9.13 1.68
CA GLY A 15 2.16 -10.05 1.82
C GLY A 15 1.33 -10.22 0.53
N SER A 16 1.81 -9.67 -0.58
CA SER A 16 1.37 -9.95 -1.94
C SER A 16 2.49 -10.69 -2.67
N PRO A 17 2.21 -11.72 -3.45
CA PRO A 17 3.25 -12.43 -4.20
C PRO A 17 3.92 -11.54 -5.24
N LEU A 18 5.12 -11.92 -5.64
CA LEU A 18 5.87 -11.33 -6.74
C LEU A 18 5.95 -12.31 -7.90
N ALA A 19 5.87 -11.81 -9.12
CA ALA A 19 6.20 -12.58 -10.31
C ALA A 19 7.61 -12.26 -10.78
N SER A 20 8.35 -13.29 -11.15
CA SER A 20 9.56 -13.21 -11.98
C SER A 20 9.12 -13.20 -13.45
N ILE A 21 9.43 -12.13 -14.15
CA ILE A 21 8.95 -11.88 -15.52
C ILE A 21 10.15 -11.76 -16.44
N LYS A 22 10.21 -12.60 -17.46
CA LYS A 22 11.24 -12.58 -18.51
C LYS A 22 10.71 -11.80 -19.71
N LEU A 23 11.38 -10.73 -20.06
CA LEU A 23 11.09 -9.93 -21.24
C LEU A 23 11.68 -10.55 -22.51
N GLU A 24 11.15 -10.16 -23.68
CA GLU A 24 11.67 -10.58 -25.00
C GLU A 24 13.16 -10.27 -25.20
N ASN A 25 13.66 -9.19 -24.55
CA ASN A 25 15.08 -8.83 -24.57
C ASN A 25 15.97 -9.71 -23.66
N GLY A 26 15.41 -10.74 -23.04
CA GLY A 26 16.12 -11.65 -22.13
C GLY A 26 16.27 -11.14 -20.69
N GLN A 27 15.92 -9.91 -20.39
CA GLN A 27 15.98 -9.36 -19.04
C GLN A 27 14.88 -9.95 -18.16
N VAL A 28 15.23 -10.21 -16.90
CA VAL A 28 14.29 -10.68 -15.88
C VAL A 28 14.08 -9.58 -14.85
N TYR A 29 12.82 -9.27 -14.54
CA TYR A 29 12.49 -8.32 -13.48
C TYR A 29 11.36 -8.86 -12.59
N TYR A 30 11.24 -8.31 -11.39
CA TYR A 30 10.22 -8.69 -10.42
C TYR A 30 9.13 -7.63 -10.33
N SER A 31 7.87 -8.08 -10.42
CA SER A 31 6.69 -7.22 -10.24
C SER A 31 5.68 -7.85 -9.30
N VAL A 32 4.86 -7.01 -8.71
CA VAL A 32 3.70 -7.48 -7.92
C VAL A 32 2.64 -8.07 -8.84
N VAL A 33 1.94 -9.10 -8.38
CA VAL A 33 1.00 -9.90 -9.18
C VAL A 33 -0.43 -9.47 -8.93
N PRO A 34 -1.19 -9.06 -9.95
CA PRO A 34 -2.63 -8.93 -9.86
C PRO A 34 -3.33 -10.29 -9.66
N GLU A 35 -4.53 -10.25 -9.14
CA GLU A 35 -5.41 -11.42 -9.01
C GLU A 35 -5.81 -11.95 -10.40
N GLY A 36 -5.80 -13.26 -10.57
CA GLY A 36 -6.13 -13.92 -11.83
C GLY A 36 -4.96 -14.15 -12.78
N VAL A 37 -3.75 -13.74 -12.41
CA VAL A 37 -2.53 -13.97 -13.20
C VAL A 37 -1.91 -15.31 -12.82
N ALA A 38 -1.45 -16.09 -13.82
CA ALA A 38 -0.84 -17.41 -13.66
C ALA A 38 0.58 -17.49 -14.23
N GLU A 39 1.33 -18.49 -13.78
CA GLU A 39 2.64 -18.83 -14.37
C GLU A 39 2.48 -19.24 -15.82
N GLY A 40 3.46 -18.90 -16.65
CA GLY A 40 3.43 -19.11 -18.10
C GLY A 40 2.62 -18.08 -18.89
N GLN A 41 1.82 -17.25 -18.23
CA GLN A 41 1.04 -16.21 -18.90
C GLN A 41 1.94 -15.14 -19.51
N THR A 42 1.57 -14.68 -20.70
CA THR A 42 2.21 -13.54 -21.34
C THR A 42 1.57 -12.25 -20.87
N MET A 43 2.38 -11.24 -20.58
CA MET A 43 1.95 -9.90 -20.27
C MET A 43 2.55 -8.89 -21.23
N GLU A 44 1.81 -7.84 -21.50
CA GLU A 44 2.24 -6.76 -22.38
C GLU A 44 2.53 -5.48 -21.59
N ILE A 45 3.57 -4.76 -22.00
CA ILE A 45 4.04 -3.52 -21.37
C ILE A 45 4.15 -2.42 -22.40
N GLY A 46 3.36 -1.37 -22.26
CA GLY A 46 3.43 -0.17 -23.11
C GLY A 46 2.08 0.35 -23.56
N GLY A 47 2.07 1.47 -24.28
CA GLY A 47 0.84 2.18 -24.67
C GLY A 47 0.00 1.47 -25.75
N LYS A 48 0.51 0.43 -26.37
CA LYS A 48 -0.21 -0.39 -27.36
C LYS A 48 -0.71 -1.72 -26.80
N ALA A 49 -0.47 -1.97 -25.50
CA ALA A 49 -0.94 -3.17 -24.83
C ALA A 49 -2.47 -3.15 -24.68
N SER A 50 -3.09 -4.32 -24.68
CA SER A 50 -4.51 -4.47 -24.36
C SER A 50 -4.80 -4.16 -22.89
N VAL A 51 -6.03 -3.70 -22.58
CA VAL A 51 -6.46 -3.42 -21.19
C VAL A 51 -6.91 -4.71 -20.51
N ASP A 52 -5.99 -5.68 -20.42
CA ASP A 52 -6.23 -6.98 -19.80
C ASP A 52 -5.50 -7.10 -18.45
N ILE A 53 -6.01 -7.99 -17.59
CA ILE A 53 -5.44 -8.21 -16.24
C ILE A 53 -3.98 -8.66 -16.35
N GLY A 54 -3.09 -7.96 -15.66
CA GLY A 54 -1.66 -8.22 -15.66
C GLY A 54 -0.86 -7.29 -16.56
N ASN A 55 -1.45 -6.72 -17.59
CA ASN A 55 -0.77 -5.82 -18.51
C ASN A 55 -0.41 -4.47 -17.86
N VAL A 56 0.67 -3.88 -18.32
CA VAL A 56 1.19 -2.60 -17.81
C VAL A 56 1.06 -1.53 -18.88
N LEU A 57 0.22 -0.53 -18.62
CA LEU A 57 -0.07 0.55 -19.55
C LEU A 57 0.17 1.93 -18.90
N PRO A 58 0.42 2.96 -19.72
CA PRO A 58 0.28 4.35 -19.29
C PRO A 58 -1.16 4.64 -18.86
N LEU A 59 -1.35 5.41 -17.79
CA LEU A 59 -2.66 5.75 -17.26
C LEU A 59 -3.59 6.37 -18.33
N GLY A 60 -3.05 7.17 -19.22
CA GLY A 60 -3.82 7.78 -20.31
C GLY A 60 -4.37 6.80 -21.35
N SER A 61 -3.87 5.56 -21.40
CA SER A 61 -4.35 4.51 -22.32
C SER A 61 -5.32 3.52 -21.64
N ILE A 62 -5.57 3.68 -20.35
CA ILE A 62 -6.45 2.79 -19.59
C ILE A 62 -7.86 3.37 -19.58
N THR A 63 -8.87 2.57 -19.87
CA THR A 63 -10.27 3.01 -19.87
C THR A 63 -10.74 3.46 -18.49
N GLU A 64 -11.60 4.48 -18.45
CA GLU A 64 -12.23 4.97 -17.22
C GLU A 64 -13.04 3.85 -16.53
N GLY A 65 -13.06 3.85 -15.22
CA GLY A 65 -13.68 2.79 -14.41
C GLY A 65 -12.79 1.58 -14.14
N THR A 66 -11.67 1.41 -14.86
CA THR A 66 -10.77 0.27 -14.69
C THR A 66 -10.05 0.30 -13.35
N MET A 67 -9.96 -0.86 -12.70
CA MET A 67 -9.14 -1.06 -11.49
C MET A 67 -7.68 -1.28 -11.88
N VAL A 68 -6.79 -0.58 -11.19
CA VAL A 68 -5.34 -0.63 -11.46
C VAL A 68 -4.56 -0.73 -10.15
N CYS A 69 -3.39 -1.34 -10.20
CA CYS A 69 -2.46 -1.47 -9.08
C CYS A 69 -1.04 -1.11 -9.51
N ASN A 70 -0.10 -1.09 -8.56
CA ASN A 70 1.32 -0.81 -8.80
C ASN A 70 1.57 0.47 -9.62
N ILE A 71 0.90 1.56 -9.27
CA ILE A 71 0.86 2.79 -10.04
C ILE A 71 2.10 3.65 -9.76
N GLU A 72 2.68 4.22 -10.79
CA GLU A 72 3.77 5.19 -10.70
C GLU A 72 3.28 6.55 -10.20
N LEU A 73 4.12 7.26 -9.46
CA LEU A 73 3.89 8.66 -9.04
C LEU A 73 4.43 9.66 -10.05
N SER A 74 5.55 9.32 -10.65
CA SER A 74 6.20 10.03 -11.76
C SER A 74 6.51 9.02 -12.84
N PRO A 75 6.54 9.39 -14.12
CA PRO A 75 6.86 8.47 -15.19
C PRO A 75 8.19 7.74 -14.94
N SER A 76 8.21 6.43 -15.09
CA SER A 76 9.37 5.53 -14.92
C SER A 76 9.94 5.43 -13.50
N ASP A 77 9.15 5.70 -12.45
CA ASP A 77 9.58 5.56 -11.05
C ASP A 77 9.35 4.16 -10.44
N GLY A 78 8.84 3.21 -11.20
CA GLY A 78 8.75 1.80 -10.86
C GLY A 78 7.55 1.39 -10.02
N GLY A 79 6.52 2.21 -9.93
CA GLY A 79 5.28 1.93 -9.19
C GLY A 79 5.43 2.09 -7.67
N LYS A 80 4.56 2.89 -7.07
CA LYS A 80 4.60 3.24 -5.65
C LYS A 80 3.24 3.19 -4.95
N ILE A 81 2.15 3.29 -5.71
CA ILE A 81 0.78 3.32 -5.18
C ILE A 81 0.12 1.96 -5.38
N ALA A 82 -0.78 1.58 -4.47
CA ALA A 82 -1.58 0.34 -4.51
C ALA A 82 -0.69 -0.92 -4.67
N ARG A 83 0.25 -1.13 -3.73
CA ARG A 83 1.19 -2.25 -3.73
C ARG A 83 0.98 -3.24 -2.58
N SER A 84 0.02 -3.02 -1.71
CA SER A 84 -0.34 -3.94 -0.64
C SER A 84 -1.34 -4.98 -1.15
N SER A 85 -1.34 -6.16 -0.54
CA SER A 85 -2.32 -7.23 -0.86
C SER A 85 -3.76 -6.72 -0.89
N GLY A 86 -4.49 -7.03 -1.96
CA GLY A 86 -5.86 -6.58 -2.17
C GLY A 86 -6.03 -5.10 -2.49
N ALA A 87 -4.95 -4.33 -2.66
CA ALA A 87 -5.05 -2.92 -2.95
C ALA A 87 -5.27 -2.66 -4.44
N TYR A 88 -6.12 -1.70 -4.74
CA TYR A 88 -6.34 -1.17 -6.09
C TYR A 88 -6.70 0.32 -6.03
N ALA A 89 -6.54 0.98 -7.12
CA ALA A 89 -7.07 2.31 -7.39
C ALA A 89 -7.98 2.23 -8.61
N THR A 90 -8.88 3.18 -8.79
CA THR A 90 -9.79 3.22 -9.95
C THR A 90 -9.47 4.46 -10.78
N VAL A 91 -9.34 4.31 -12.08
CA VAL A 91 -9.27 5.42 -13.02
C VAL A 91 -10.66 6.06 -13.09
N ILE A 92 -10.77 7.35 -12.79
CA ILE A 92 -12.06 8.05 -12.77
C ILE A 92 -12.31 8.76 -14.09
N ALA A 93 -11.34 9.58 -14.53
CA ALA A 93 -11.47 10.40 -15.72
C ALA A 93 -10.10 10.82 -16.27
N HIS A 94 -10.06 11.09 -17.55
CA HIS A 94 -8.92 11.71 -18.24
C HIS A 94 -9.19 13.20 -18.42
N THR A 95 -8.21 14.04 -18.07
CA THR A 95 -8.25 15.48 -18.24
C THR A 95 -7.01 15.94 -19.01
N PRO A 96 -7.01 17.12 -19.62
CA PRO A 96 -5.80 17.64 -20.28
C PRO A 96 -4.57 17.71 -19.37
N ASP A 97 -4.79 17.96 -18.08
CA ASP A 97 -3.74 18.08 -17.06
C ASP A 97 -3.23 16.73 -16.55
N GLY A 98 -3.90 15.62 -16.87
CA GLY A 98 -3.53 14.29 -16.42
C GLY A 98 -4.72 13.37 -16.17
N THR A 99 -4.44 12.21 -15.60
CA THR A 99 -5.46 11.20 -15.27
C THR A 99 -5.83 11.28 -13.79
N MET A 100 -7.13 11.39 -13.53
CA MET A 100 -7.68 11.40 -12.17
C MET A 100 -7.93 9.98 -11.70
N ILE A 101 -7.33 9.60 -10.57
CA ILE A 101 -7.48 8.29 -9.96
C ILE A 101 -8.05 8.38 -8.53
N LYS A 102 -8.86 7.39 -8.15
CA LYS A 102 -9.34 7.19 -6.78
C LYS A 102 -8.42 6.19 -6.09
N LEU A 103 -7.70 6.66 -5.07
CA LEU A 103 -6.76 5.86 -4.30
C LEU A 103 -7.48 4.87 -3.36
N PRO A 104 -6.79 3.80 -2.87
CA PRO A 104 -7.34 2.88 -1.87
C PRO A 104 -7.83 3.58 -0.58
N SER A 105 -7.29 4.76 -0.28
CA SER A 105 -7.73 5.60 0.86
C SER A 105 -9.06 6.31 0.63
N GLY A 106 -9.65 6.21 -0.57
CA GLY A 106 -10.85 6.94 -0.98
C GLY A 106 -10.60 8.38 -1.46
N LYS A 107 -9.37 8.87 -1.40
CA LYS A 107 -9.00 10.20 -1.91
C LYS A 107 -8.77 10.15 -3.42
N THR A 108 -9.10 11.23 -4.11
CA THR A 108 -8.75 11.42 -5.53
C THR A 108 -7.41 12.12 -5.66
N ARG A 109 -6.68 11.80 -6.72
CA ARG A 109 -5.41 12.43 -7.08
C ARG A 109 -5.25 12.49 -8.58
N TYR A 110 -4.67 13.58 -9.08
CA TYR A 110 -4.23 13.72 -10.45
C TYR A 110 -2.81 13.20 -10.59
N LEU A 111 -2.57 12.39 -11.61
CA LEU A 111 -1.26 11.88 -11.99
C LEU A 111 -1.01 12.15 -13.46
N ASN A 112 0.25 12.27 -13.84
CA ASN A 112 0.63 12.40 -15.24
C ASN A 112 0.15 11.16 -16.02
N SER A 113 -0.47 11.36 -17.16
CA SER A 113 -1.02 10.30 -18.03
C SER A 113 0.06 9.34 -18.57
N LEU A 114 1.33 9.75 -18.56
CA LEU A 114 2.47 8.89 -18.91
C LEU A 114 2.89 7.94 -17.78
N CYS A 115 2.42 8.14 -16.54
CA CYS A 115 2.66 7.21 -15.43
C CYS A 115 2.05 5.85 -15.77
N ARG A 116 2.81 4.78 -15.55
CA ARG A 116 2.35 3.41 -15.82
C ARG A 116 1.62 2.83 -14.63
N ALA A 117 0.71 1.94 -14.91
CA ALA A 117 -0.01 1.16 -13.92
C ALA A 117 -0.24 -0.26 -14.45
N THR A 118 -0.36 -1.23 -13.55
CA THR A 118 -0.75 -2.60 -13.88
C THR A 118 -2.26 -2.73 -13.78
N VAL A 119 -2.91 -3.30 -14.77
CA VAL A 119 -4.36 -3.53 -14.78
C VAL A 119 -4.73 -4.65 -13.83
N GLY A 120 -5.72 -4.41 -12.98
CA GLY A 120 -6.26 -5.39 -12.04
C GLY A 120 -6.12 -5.00 -10.57
N VAL A 121 -6.66 -5.85 -9.71
CA VAL A 121 -6.58 -5.77 -8.24
C VAL A 121 -5.38 -6.58 -7.77
N LEU A 122 -4.62 -6.07 -6.81
CA LEU A 122 -3.45 -6.82 -6.31
C LEU A 122 -3.89 -8.09 -5.57
N SER A 123 -3.20 -9.19 -5.83
CA SER A 123 -3.51 -10.50 -5.26
C SER A 123 -3.39 -10.56 -3.73
N ALA A 124 -3.85 -11.66 -3.14
CA ALA A 124 -3.89 -11.93 -1.70
C ALA A 124 -4.76 -10.97 -0.88
N SER A 125 -5.92 -10.56 -1.40
CA SER A 125 -6.89 -9.67 -0.75
C SER A 125 -7.41 -10.23 0.58
N GLY A 126 -7.76 -11.51 0.65
CA GLY A 126 -8.28 -12.19 1.84
C GLY A 126 -7.30 -12.31 3.00
N ARG A 127 -6.01 -12.01 2.81
CA ARG A 127 -5.00 -12.09 3.88
C ARG A 127 -5.34 -11.22 5.09
N THR A 128 -5.94 -10.06 4.88
CA THR A 128 -6.29 -9.11 5.96
C THR A 128 -7.51 -9.53 6.76
N GLU A 129 -8.35 -10.38 6.21
CA GLU A 129 -9.57 -10.89 6.82
C GLU A 129 -9.29 -12.05 7.77
N LYS A 130 -8.21 -12.79 7.52
CA LYS A 130 -7.81 -13.94 8.33
C LYS A 130 -7.33 -13.47 9.72
N PRO A 131 -7.95 -13.95 10.83
CA PRO A 131 -7.52 -13.59 12.18
C PRO A 131 -6.17 -14.20 12.52
N TRP A 132 -5.41 -13.53 13.38
CA TRP A 132 -4.08 -14.00 13.81
C TRP A 132 -4.10 -15.26 14.66
N MET A 133 -5.21 -15.59 15.30
CA MET A 133 -5.44 -16.70 16.22
C MET A 133 -4.53 -16.68 17.46
N LYS A 134 -3.23 -16.44 17.32
CA LYS A 134 -2.26 -16.38 18.42
C LYS A 134 -1.21 -15.28 18.23
N ALA A 135 -0.68 -14.80 19.36
CA ALA A 135 0.34 -13.74 19.38
C ALA A 135 1.62 -14.11 18.61
N GLY A 136 2.02 -15.38 18.61
CA GLY A 136 3.20 -15.87 17.89
C GLY A 136 3.11 -15.64 16.37
N ASN A 137 1.95 -15.89 15.76
CA ASN A 137 1.76 -15.64 14.32
C ASN A 137 1.97 -14.16 13.98
N LYS A 138 1.43 -13.27 14.81
CA LYS A 138 1.62 -11.83 14.65
C LYS A 138 3.07 -11.41 14.89
N ALA A 139 3.77 -12.04 15.83
CA ALA A 139 5.18 -11.77 16.10
C ALA A 139 6.06 -12.13 14.88
N HIS A 140 5.85 -13.30 14.27
CA HIS A 140 6.58 -13.70 13.05
C HIS A 140 6.31 -12.76 11.88
N TRP A 141 5.07 -12.39 11.67
CA TRP A 141 4.70 -11.44 10.61
C TRP A 141 5.33 -10.05 10.82
N MET A 142 5.34 -9.55 12.06
CA MET A 142 5.98 -8.27 12.38
C MET A 142 7.50 -8.34 12.18
N ARG A 143 8.13 -9.47 12.53
CA ARG A 143 9.56 -9.71 12.29
C ARG A 143 9.90 -9.70 10.81
N ALA A 144 9.11 -10.36 9.95
CA ALA A 144 9.28 -10.33 8.51
C ALA A 144 9.20 -8.92 7.91
N LYS A 145 8.43 -8.02 8.54
CA LYS A 145 8.32 -6.61 8.16
C LYS A 145 9.34 -5.69 8.85
N GLY A 146 10.25 -6.19 9.66
CA GLY A 146 11.19 -5.38 10.43
C GLY A 146 10.53 -4.52 11.52
N HIS A 147 9.29 -4.81 11.92
CA HIS A 147 8.58 -4.06 12.95
C HIS A 147 8.75 -4.68 14.33
N LYS A 148 8.99 -3.83 15.32
CA LYS A 148 9.04 -4.25 16.73
C LYS A 148 7.66 -4.76 17.18
N TYR A 149 7.64 -5.90 17.82
CA TYR A 149 6.51 -6.54 18.50
C TYR A 149 7.04 -7.32 19.74
N HIS A 150 6.51 -7.21 20.86
CA HIS A 150 5.41 -6.48 21.43
C HIS A 150 5.78 -5.02 21.74
N MET A 151 4.81 -4.10 21.65
CA MET A 151 5.03 -2.71 22.01
C MET A 151 4.29 -2.35 23.30
N THR A 152 5.03 -1.93 24.30
CA THR A 152 4.46 -1.37 25.53
C THR A 152 3.90 0.02 25.25
N ARG A 153 2.70 0.32 25.75
CA ARG A 153 2.11 1.65 25.61
C ARG A 153 2.95 2.67 26.38
N GLY A 154 3.17 3.87 25.84
CA GLY A 154 3.93 4.93 26.49
C GLY A 154 3.41 5.32 27.87
N VAL A 155 2.08 5.27 28.08
CA VAL A 155 1.46 5.52 29.39
C VAL A 155 1.75 4.46 30.46
N ALA A 156 2.20 3.28 30.07
CA ALA A 156 2.61 2.20 30.95
C ALA A 156 4.12 2.19 31.24
N MET A 157 4.87 3.13 30.68
CA MET A 157 6.30 3.30 30.89
C MET A 157 6.57 4.27 32.06
N VAL A 158 7.83 4.30 32.52
CA VAL A 158 8.29 5.32 33.47
C VAL A 158 8.49 6.66 32.79
N ALA A 159 8.42 7.74 33.57
CA ALA A 159 8.55 9.11 33.03
C ALA A 159 9.88 9.35 32.31
N ALA A 160 10.96 8.73 32.75
CA ALA A 160 12.27 8.83 32.11
C ALA A 160 12.35 8.15 30.74
N ALA A 161 11.52 7.11 30.50
CA ALA A 161 11.56 6.33 29.26
C ALA A 161 10.60 6.85 28.18
N HIS A 162 9.54 7.56 28.55
CA HIS A 162 8.55 8.05 27.60
C HIS A 162 7.83 9.29 28.12
N PRO A 163 7.56 10.32 27.27
CA PRO A 163 6.84 11.55 27.68
C PRO A 163 5.46 11.34 28.29
N TYR A 164 4.84 10.18 28.05
CA TYR A 164 3.54 9.82 28.63
C TYR A 164 3.68 8.97 29.90
N GLY A 165 4.88 8.58 30.26
CA GLY A 165 5.16 7.80 31.44
C GLY A 165 4.93 8.59 32.72
N SER A 166 4.60 7.89 33.82
CA SER A 166 4.46 8.48 35.14
C SER A 166 4.76 7.42 36.20
N SER A 167 5.36 7.86 37.30
CA SER A 167 5.53 7.05 38.50
C SER A 167 4.24 6.82 39.29
N LYS A 168 3.19 7.59 39.04
CA LYS A 168 1.87 7.47 39.66
C LYS A 168 0.90 6.70 38.77
N ARG A 169 0.01 5.91 39.38
CA ARG A 169 -1.08 5.23 38.64
C ARG A 169 -1.86 6.23 37.81
N GLY A 170 -1.88 6.01 36.48
CA GLY A 170 -2.71 6.76 35.57
C GLY A 170 -1.99 7.54 34.50
N GLY A 171 -0.67 7.71 34.54
CA GLY A 171 0.08 8.35 33.45
C GLY A 171 -0.60 9.57 32.82
N ARG A 172 -0.13 10.04 31.71
CA ARG A 172 -0.80 11.11 30.97
C ARG A 172 -2.09 10.60 30.31
N LYS A 173 -3.24 11.15 30.71
CA LYS A 173 -4.56 10.79 30.13
C LYS A 173 -4.70 11.20 28.65
N VAL A 174 -4.07 12.30 28.24
CA VAL A 174 -4.12 12.80 26.88
C VAL A 174 -2.86 12.35 26.14
N THR A 175 -3.03 11.54 25.10
CA THR A 175 -1.94 10.99 24.27
C THR A 175 -1.79 11.73 22.94
N THR A 176 -2.42 12.90 22.79
CA THR A 176 -2.31 13.76 21.62
C THR A 176 -1.36 14.92 21.93
N VAL A 177 -0.47 15.22 21.01
CA VAL A 177 0.47 16.36 21.07
C VAL A 177 0.20 17.35 19.96
N ALA A 178 0.57 18.60 20.18
CA ALA A 178 0.47 19.65 19.16
C ALA A 178 1.39 19.35 17.98
N ARG A 179 1.05 19.86 16.80
CA ARG A 179 1.89 19.71 15.60
C ARG A 179 3.26 20.36 15.77
N GLY A 180 3.32 21.52 16.45
CA GLY A 180 4.54 22.26 16.75
C GLY A 180 5.31 21.79 18.00
N ALA A 181 4.97 20.63 18.60
CA ALA A 181 5.74 20.10 19.72
C ALA A 181 7.20 19.84 19.34
N PRO A 182 8.17 20.13 20.23
CA PRO A 182 9.58 19.92 19.96
C PRO A 182 9.95 18.43 19.75
N PRO A 183 11.10 18.12 19.13
CA PRO A 183 11.61 16.77 19.04
C PRO A 183 11.69 16.11 20.42
N GLY A 184 11.39 14.80 20.49
CA GLY A 184 11.33 14.05 21.75
C GLY A 184 9.99 14.15 22.49
N GLN A 185 9.31 15.28 22.44
CA GLN A 185 7.94 15.44 22.94
C GLN A 185 6.89 15.02 21.90
N LYS A 186 7.26 15.01 20.61
CA LYS A 186 6.38 14.69 19.49
C LYS A 186 6.18 13.19 19.31
N VAL A 187 5.43 12.59 20.22
CA VAL A 187 5.15 11.15 20.29
C VAL A 187 3.65 10.87 20.31
N GLY A 188 3.24 9.67 19.95
CA GLY A 188 1.83 9.27 19.96
C GLY A 188 1.02 9.89 18.83
N LEU A 189 -0.19 10.32 19.13
CA LEU A 189 -1.11 10.94 18.16
C LEU A 189 -0.76 12.43 17.99
N ILE A 190 -0.33 12.82 16.81
CA ILE A 190 0.07 14.20 16.51
C ILE A 190 -1.11 14.95 15.91
N ALA A 191 -1.48 16.06 16.54
CA ALA A 191 -2.59 16.95 16.13
C ALA A 191 -3.91 16.19 15.84
N ALA A 192 -4.18 15.10 16.53
CA ALA A 192 -5.40 14.33 16.31
C ALA A 192 -6.62 15.14 16.79
N ARG A 193 -7.61 15.26 15.93
CA ARG A 193 -8.86 15.99 16.23
C ARG A 193 -9.96 15.07 16.75
N SER A 194 -9.87 13.77 16.45
CA SER A 194 -10.84 12.78 16.90
C SER A 194 -10.15 11.43 17.09
N THR A 195 -10.31 10.84 18.27
CA THR A 195 -9.68 9.57 18.67
C THR A 195 -10.71 8.67 19.33
N GLY A 196 -10.47 7.34 19.31
CA GLY A 196 -11.30 6.34 19.99
C GLY A 196 -12.41 5.73 19.14
N ARG A 197 -13.22 4.89 19.79
CA ARG A 197 -14.42 4.27 19.21
C ARG A 197 -15.50 5.33 19.02
N GLY A 198 -16.27 5.30 17.99
CA GLY A 198 -17.39 6.24 17.77
C GLY A 198 -17.05 7.46 16.95
N ARG A 199 -15.94 7.43 16.20
CA ARG A 199 -15.69 8.42 15.16
C ARG A 199 -16.86 8.41 14.17
N LYS A 200 -17.84 9.31 14.38
CA LYS A 200 -18.88 9.58 13.38
C LYS A 200 -18.18 9.99 12.09
N LYS A 201 -18.38 9.24 10.99
CA LYS A 201 -17.98 9.70 9.66
C LYS A 201 -18.58 11.09 9.51
N ARG A 202 -17.76 12.12 9.40
CA ARG A 202 -18.23 13.42 8.93
C ARG A 202 -18.82 13.14 7.56
N ARG A 203 -20.14 13.28 7.44
CA ARG A 203 -20.77 13.40 6.14
C ARG A 203 -20.18 14.65 5.48
N THR A 204 -19.42 14.44 4.43
CA THR A 204 -19.08 15.47 3.43
C THR A 204 -20.26 15.60 2.53
#